data_a0595422c4cd99c24244bd9b7c07436d
#
_entry.id   a0595422c4cd99c24244bd9b7c07436d
#
_cell.length_a   1.000
_cell.length_b   1.000
_cell.length_c   1.000
_cell.angle_alpha   90.00
_cell.angle_beta   90.00
_cell.angle_gamma   90.00
#
_symmetry.space_group_name_H-M   'P 1'
#
loop_
_entity.id
_entity.type
_entity.pdbx_description
1 polymer ?
#
loop_
_entity_poly.entity_id
_entity_poly.type
_entity_poly.pdbx_seq_one_letter_code
_entity_poly.pdbx_strand_id
1 'polypeptide(L)'
;MNAKLLQVGPLGTNCYILEDEKTRLAAVIDPGGDVPEVLEALEGAEVRYILLTHGHYDHTGGVAELAKALPRAEVYIHERDFHGVDPALFPLGTQMEDVRFYGEGDRLSLGELTIRVLHTPGHSEGGVTLLCGDLLFCGDTLFAGSCGRTDFPGGSVPKILASLRRLGELEGNLRVCPGHMDISMLEEERLHNPYLRQAMRETP
;
A
#
# COMPACT_ATOMS: atom_id res chain seq x y z
N MET A 1 -16.29 -8.24 -4.63
CA MET A 1 -15.14 -7.47 -4.11
C MET A 1 -15.60 -6.07 -3.80
N ASN A 2 -15.34 -5.61 -2.60
CA ASN A 2 -15.64 -4.26 -2.13
C ASN A 2 -14.36 -3.65 -1.55
N ALA A 3 -14.16 -2.34 -1.75
CA ALA A 3 -13.05 -1.60 -1.15
C ALA A 3 -13.59 -0.30 -0.56
N LYS A 4 -13.40 -0.14 0.75
CA LYS A 4 -13.72 1.10 1.49
C LYS A 4 -12.44 1.89 1.69
N LEU A 5 -12.53 3.22 1.60
CA LEU A 5 -11.46 4.17 1.89
C LEU A 5 -11.78 4.92 3.18
N LEU A 6 -10.81 4.98 4.09
CA LEU A 6 -10.79 5.87 5.25
C LEU A 6 -9.54 6.73 5.18
N GLN A 7 -9.66 8.00 5.59
CA GLN A 7 -8.48 8.84 5.81
C GLN A 7 -8.14 8.81 7.29
N VAL A 8 -6.94 8.35 7.63
CA VAL A 8 -6.53 8.07 9.01
C VAL A 8 -5.26 8.82 9.40
N GLY A 9 -5.12 9.06 10.70
CA GLY A 9 -3.95 9.72 11.26
C GLY A 9 -3.82 11.20 10.89
N PRO A 10 -2.79 11.89 11.42
CA PRO A 10 -2.63 13.33 11.28
C PRO A 10 -2.29 13.78 9.86
N LEU A 11 -1.79 12.90 9.01
CA LEU A 11 -1.46 13.19 7.62
C LEU A 11 -2.58 12.81 6.64
N GLY A 12 -3.70 12.24 7.14
CA GLY A 12 -4.84 11.84 6.30
C GLY A 12 -4.46 10.72 5.34
N THR A 13 -3.67 9.74 5.80
CA THR A 13 -3.26 8.58 5.01
C THR A 13 -4.48 7.77 4.58
N ASN A 14 -4.51 7.39 3.33
CA ASN A 14 -5.57 6.55 2.78
C ASN A 14 -5.39 5.11 3.25
N CYS A 15 -6.20 4.72 4.23
CA CYS A 15 -6.35 3.34 4.68
C CYS A 15 -7.48 2.66 3.90
N TYR A 16 -7.22 1.47 3.37
CA TYR A 16 -8.24 0.74 2.61
C TYR A 16 -8.67 -0.54 3.34
N ILE A 17 -9.96 -0.83 3.30
CA ILE A 17 -10.51 -2.13 3.70
C ILE A 17 -10.95 -2.84 2.43
N LEU A 18 -10.22 -3.86 2.02
CA LEU A 18 -10.55 -4.73 0.89
C LEU A 18 -11.28 -5.96 1.41
N GLU A 19 -12.49 -6.21 0.91
CA GLU A 19 -13.34 -7.32 1.35
C GLU A 19 -13.76 -8.21 0.18
N ASP A 20 -13.66 -9.52 0.38
CA ASP A 20 -14.40 -10.49 -0.41
C ASP A 20 -15.82 -10.64 0.15
N GLU A 21 -16.80 -10.06 -0.54
CA GLU A 21 -18.20 -10.02 -0.11
C GLU A 21 -18.84 -11.41 0.05
N LYS A 22 -18.31 -12.44 -0.63
CA LYS A 22 -18.84 -13.80 -0.53
C LYS A 22 -18.41 -14.49 0.75
N THR A 23 -17.16 -14.35 1.11
CA THR A 23 -16.57 -15.02 2.28
C THR A 23 -16.56 -14.14 3.52
N ARG A 24 -16.78 -12.85 3.38
CA ARG A 24 -16.63 -11.83 4.43
C ARG A 24 -15.22 -11.74 5.00
N LEU A 25 -14.22 -12.25 4.27
CA LEU A 25 -12.82 -12.07 4.62
C LEU A 25 -12.33 -10.70 4.15
N ALA A 26 -11.58 -10.01 5.00
CA ALA A 26 -11.07 -8.68 4.72
C ALA A 26 -9.55 -8.57 4.90
N ALA A 27 -8.97 -7.62 4.20
CA ALA A 27 -7.62 -7.11 4.41
C ALA A 27 -7.69 -5.61 4.70
N VAL A 28 -6.95 -5.15 5.71
CA VAL A 28 -6.75 -3.72 5.99
C VAL A 28 -5.39 -3.33 5.43
N ILE A 29 -5.35 -2.28 4.60
CA ILE A 29 -4.15 -1.81 3.93
C ILE A 29 -3.80 -0.44 4.48
N ASP A 30 -2.55 -0.26 4.94
CA ASP A 30 -1.98 0.97 5.48
C ASP A 30 -2.82 1.62 6.62
N PRO A 31 -3.05 0.93 7.75
CA PRO A 31 -3.76 1.50 8.90
C PRO A 31 -2.84 2.48 9.67
N GLY A 32 -2.69 3.69 9.16
CA GLY A 32 -1.79 4.71 9.68
C GLY A 32 -2.22 5.34 11.01
N GLY A 33 -3.44 5.09 11.47
CA GLY A 33 -3.99 5.61 12.72
C GLY A 33 -5.48 5.30 12.86
N ASP A 34 -6.15 6.01 13.79
CA ASP A 34 -7.61 6.00 13.98
C ASP A 34 -8.22 4.60 14.04
N VAL A 35 -7.57 3.70 14.82
CA VAL A 35 -7.92 2.27 14.91
C VAL A 35 -9.38 2.03 15.27
N PRO A 36 -10.03 2.79 16.19
CA PRO A 36 -11.46 2.64 16.46
C PRO A 36 -12.34 2.80 15.22
N GLU A 37 -12.06 3.80 14.38
CA GLU A 37 -12.79 4.08 13.14
C GLU A 37 -12.57 2.95 12.11
N VAL A 38 -11.34 2.43 12.02
CA VAL A 38 -11.03 1.27 11.17
C VAL A 38 -11.82 0.04 11.62
N LEU A 39 -11.87 -0.25 12.93
CA LEU A 39 -12.62 -1.37 13.48
C LEU A 39 -14.13 -1.23 13.24
N GLU A 40 -14.70 -0.03 13.39
CA GLU A 40 -16.11 0.25 13.10
C GLU A 40 -16.42 0.01 11.60
N ALA A 41 -15.55 0.48 10.71
CA ALA A 41 -15.73 0.35 9.26
C ALA A 41 -15.65 -1.08 8.74
N LEU A 42 -15.11 -2.04 9.51
CA LEU A 42 -15.10 -3.47 9.16
C LEU A 42 -16.50 -4.09 9.15
N GLU A 43 -17.47 -3.55 9.89
CA GLU A 43 -18.87 -4.01 9.91
C GLU A 43 -19.01 -5.54 10.15
N GLY A 44 -18.12 -6.10 10.96
CA GLY A 44 -18.11 -7.52 11.31
C GLY A 44 -17.45 -8.43 10.27
N ALA A 45 -16.74 -7.90 9.26
CA ALA A 45 -15.89 -8.69 8.39
C ALA A 45 -14.74 -9.32 9.18
N GLU A 46 -14.35 -10.55 8.82
CA GLU A 46 -13.21 -11.23 9.44
C GLU A 46 -11.91 -10.77 8.77
N VAL A 47 -11.08 -10.02 9.51
CA VAL A 47 -9.79 -9.56 8.98
C VAL A 47 -8.78 -10.70 9.00
N ARG A 48 -8.33 -11.08 7.81
CA ARG A 48 -7.26 -12.06 7.63
C ARG A 48 -5.89 -11.43 7.55
N TYR A 49 -5.79 -10.24 6.96
CA TYR A 49 -4.52 -9.58 6.71
C TYR A 49 -4.53 -8.11 7.11
N ILE A 50 -3.41 -7.64 7.64
CA ILE A 50 -3.00 -6.23 7.71
C ILE A 50 -1.80 -6.10 6.78
N LEU A 51 -1.94 -5.34 5.69
CA LEU A 51 -0.98 -5.25 4.60
C LEU A 51 -0.39 -3.85 4.53
N LEU A 52 0.93 -3.72 4.42
CA LEU A 52 1.61 -2.44 4.41
C LEU A 52 2.30 -2.20 3.08
N THR A 53 1.87 -1.19 2.35
CA THR A 53 2.51 -0.82 1.08
C THR A 53 3.96 -0.40 1.29
N HIS A 54 4.26 0.23 2.43
CA HIS A 54 5.62 0.58 2.86
C HIS A 54 5.65 0.86 4.37
N GLY A 55 6.84 1.16 4.90
CA GLY A 55 7.08 1.18 6.35
C GLY A 55 7.02 2.55 7.01
N HIS A 56 6.66 3.65 6.34
CA HIS A 56 6.61 4.96 6.97
C HIS A 56 5.56 5.04 8.09
N TYR A 57 5.87 5.85 9.10
CA TYR A 57 5.11 5.94 10.34
C TYR A 57 3.62 6.28 10.16
N ASP A 58 3.30 7.06 9.15
CA ASP A 58 1.93 7.47 8.85
C ASP A 58 1.10 6.38 8.14
N HIS A 59 1.74 5.34 7.61
CA HIS A 59 1.09 4.12 7.11
C HIS A 59 1.05 3.00 8.15
N THR A 60 1.95 3.03 9.13
CA THR A 60 2.11 1.94 10.11
C THR A 60 1.63 2.28 11.51
N GLY A 61 1.27 3.54 11.79
CA GLY A 61 1.01 4.05 13.13
C GLY A 61 -0.11 3.33 13.91
N GLY A 62 -1.11 2.77 13.24
CA GLY A 62 -2.18 2.01 13.86
C GLY A 62 -1.97 0.49 13.90
N VAL A 63 -0.90 -0.04 13.24
CA VAL A 63 -0.73 -1.49 13.03
C VAL A 63 -0.65 -2.26 14.33
N ALA A 64 0.17 -1.85 15.27
CA ALA A 64 0.36 -2.57 16.54
C ALA A 64 -0.92 -2.64 17.37
N GLU A 65 -1.69 -1.55 17.42
CA GLU A 65 -2.97 -1.50 18.11
C GLU A 65 -4.03 -2.35 17.39
N LEU A 66 -4.10 -2.24 16.06
CA LEU A 66 -5.03 -3.01 15.24
C LEU A 66 -4.75 -4.52 15.31
N ALA A 67 -3.49 -4.94 15.23
CA ALA A 67 -3.09 -6.33 15.37
C ALA A 67 -3.44 -6.90 16.75
N LYS A 68 -3.32 -6.10 17.82
CA LYS A 68 -3.77 -6.48 19.17
C LYS A 68 -5.29 -6.66 19.25
N ALA A 69 -6.06 -5.81 18.57
CA ALA A 69 -7.52 -5.93 18.50
C ALA A 69 -7.98 -7.10 17.62
N LEU A 70 -7.17 -7.48 16.62
CA LEU A 70 -7.45 -8.51 15.62
C LEU A 70 -6.40 -9.63 15.65
N PRO A 71 -6.31 -10.44 16.72
CA PRO A 71 -5.19 -11.36 16.95
C PRO A 71 -5.10 -12.53 15.96
N ARG A 72 -6.06 -12.68 15.05
CA ARG A 72 -6.02 -13.66 13.95
C ARG A 72 -5.50 -13.08 12.65
N ALA A 73 -5.41 -11.76 12.56
CA ALA A 73 -4.92 -11.10 11.36
C ALA A 73 -3.40 -11.24 11.27
N GLU A 74 -2.92 -11.63 10.10
CA GLU A 74 -1.49 -11.70 9.81
C GLU A 74 -1.01 -10.36 9.27
N VAL A 75 0.07 -9.82 9.83
CA VAL A 75 0.67 -8.55 9.39
C VAL A 75 1.76 -8.82 8.36
N TYR A 76 1.69 -8.15 7.22
CA TYR A 76 2.68 -8.26 6.14
C TYR A 76 3.29 -6.91 5.78
N ILE A 77 4.60 -6.90 5.62
CA ILE A 77 5.40 -5.78 5.12
C ILE A 77 6.56 -6.31 4.28
N HIS A 78 7.15 -5.47 3.43
CA HIS A 78 8.42 -5.82 2.80
C HIS A 78 9.58 -5.72 3.81
N GLU A 79 10.47 -6.73 3.84
CA GLU A 79 11.57 -6.85 4.80
C GLU A 79 12.43 -5.60 4.92
N ARG A 80 12.74 -4.94 3.79
CA ARG A 80 13.57 -3.73 3.76
C ARG A 80 12.95 -2.55 4.48
N ASP A 81 11.65 -2.45 4.51
CA ASP A 81 10.94 -1.37 5.20
C ASP A 81 10.64 -1.71 6.66
N PHE A 82 10.58 -2.99 7.01
CA PHE A 82 10.54 -3.42 8.40
C PHE A 82 11.86 -3.11 9.14
N HIS A 83 12.98 -3.30 8.46
CA HIS A 83 14.32 -2.97 8.92
C HIS A 83 14.82 -1.62 8.36
N GLY A 84 13.90 -0.67 8.16
CA GLY A 84 14.23 0.63 7.59
C GLY A 84 15.36 1.36 8.33
N VAL A 85 16.13 2.13 7.58
CA VAL A 85 17.38 2.76 8.04
C VAL A 85 17.19 3.81 9.15
N ASP A 86 15.99 4.34 9.32
CA ASP A 86 15.63 5.33 10.33
C ASP A 86 14.41 4.87 11.12
N PRO A 87 14.56 4.43 12.39
CA PRO A 87 13.42 3.97 13.21
C PRO A 87 12.36 5.05 13.49
N ALA A 88 12.67 6.33 13.34
CA ALA A 88 11.67 7.39 13.47
C ALA A 88 10.74 7.45 12.26
N LEU A 89 11.26 7.12 11.07
CA LEU A 89 10.47 7.02 9.85
C LEU A 89 9.85 5.62 9.68
N PHE A 90 10.53 4.56 10.13
CA PHE A 90 10.13 3.16 10.00
C PHE A 90 9.96 2.51 11.39
N PRO A 91 8.93 2.87 12.15
CA PRO A 91 8.83 2.48 13.56
C PRO A 91 8.40 1.04 13.79
N LEU A 92 7.81 0.36 12.80
CA LEU A 92 7.12 -0.91 13.00
C LEU A 92 8.03 -1.99 13.62
N GLY A 93 9.27 -2.12 13.15
CA GLY A 93 10.23 -3.08 13.68
C GLY A 93 10.64 -2.86 15.14
N THR A 94 10.33 -1.68 15.71
CA THR A 94 10.51 -1.39 17.14
C THR A 94 9.23 -1.63 17.95
N GLN A 95 8.09 -1.78 17.29
CA GLN A 95 6.77 -1.87 17.93
C GLN A 95 6.23 -3.29 18.01
N MET A 96 6.64 -4.16 17.07
CA MET A 96 6.20 -5.55 17.02
C MET A 96 7.22 -6.46 16.35
N GLU A 97 7.19 -7.75 16.74
CA GLU A 97 8.09 -8.79 16.22
C GLU A 97 7.36 -9.80 15.33
N ASP A 98 6.06 -10.01 15.55
CA ASP A 98 5.25 -10.99 14.81
C ASP A 98 4.72 -10.39 13.51
N VAL A 99 5.59 -10.26 12.52
CA VAL A 99 5.29 -9.84 11.16
C VAL A 99 5.80 -10.85 10.15
N ARG A 100 5.11 -10.93 9.03
CA ARG A 100 5.51 -11.73 7.86
C ARG A 100 6.06 -10.81 6.78
N PHE A 101 6.96 -11.35 5.99
CA PHE A 101 7.51 -10.60 4.86
C PHE A 101 6.90 -11.08 3.55
N TYR A 102 6.71 -10.13 2.66
CA TYR A 102 6.33 -10.38 1.27
C TYR A 102 7.15 -9.51 0.32
N GLY A 103 7.12 -9.85 -0.96
CA GLY A 103 7.87 -9.13 -1.98
C GLY A 103 7.39 -9.43 -3.38
N GLU A 104 8.26 -9.22 -4.33
CA GLU A 104 7.97 -9.39 -5.75
C GLU A 104 7.39 -10.76 -6.09
N GLY A 105 6.21 -10.75 -6.70
CA GLY A 105 5.56 -11.95 -7.24
C GLY A 105 4.72 -12.73 -6.23
N ASP A 106 4.78 -12.40 -4.94
CA ASP A 106 3.98 -13.06 -3.92
C ASP A 106 2.48 -12.86 -4.16
N ARG A 107 1.70 -13.84 -3.70
CA ARG A 107 0.25 -13.87 -3.85
C ARG A 107 -0.40 -14.25 -2.53
N LEU A 108 -1.34 -13.45 -2.08
CA LEU A 108 -2.15 -13.72 -0.90
C LEU A 108 -3.59 -14.02 -1.31
N SER A 109 -4.14 -15.11 -0.78
CA SER A 109 -5.53 -15.49 -1.02
C SER A 109 -6.44 -14.86 0.03
N LEU A 110 -7.40 -14.06 -0.41
CA LEU A 110 -8.42 -13.44 0.44
C LEU A 110 -9.79 -13.92 -0.01
N GLY A 111 -10.25 -15.05 0.54
CA GLY A 111 -11.46 -15.73 0.04
C GLY A 111 -11.28 -16.18 -1.40
N GLU A 112 -12.14 -15.67 -2.30
CA GLU A 112 -12.04 -15.91 -3.75
C GLU A 112 -11.10 -14.90 -4.44
N LEU A 113 -10.64 -13.88 -3.74
CA LEU A 113 -9.74 -12.85 -4.28
C LEU A 113 -8.29 -13.31 -4.19
N THR A 114 -7.47 -12.80 -5.10
CA THR A 114 -6.01 -12.94 -5.06
C THR A 114 -5.37 -11.57 -5.09
N ILE A 115 -4.60 -11.24 -4.07
CA ILE A 115 -3.79 -10.04 -3.97
C ILE A 115 -2.38 -10.37 -4.46
N ARG A 116 -1.93 -9.71 -5.52
CA ARG A 116 -0.57 -9.86 -6.06
C ARG A 116 0.31 -8.73 -5.52
N VAL A 117 1.52 -9.06 -5.11
CA VAL A 117 2.53 -8.10 -4.65
C VAL A 117 3.46 -7.75 -5.81
N LEU A 118 3.62 -6.47 -6.07
CA LEU A 118 4.55 -5.91 -7.03
C LEU A 118 5.54 -5.04 -6.25
N HIS A 119 6.84 -5.34 -6.30
CA HIS A 119 7.85 -4.48 -5.67
C HIS A 119 8.01 -3.21 -6.49
N THR A 120 7.72 -2.06 -5.87
CA THR A 120 7.72 -0.72 -6.48
C THR A 120 8.54 0.26 -5.62
N PRO A 121 9.86 0.03 -5.49
CA PRO A 121 10.72 0.86 -4.66
C PRO A 121 10.93 2.26 -5.26
N GLY A 122 11.39 3.18 -4.41
CA GLY A 122 11.82 4.51 -4.83
C GLY A 122 11.33 5.63 -3.92
N HIS A 123 10.13 5.53 -3.35
CA HIS A 123 9.71 6.30 -2.19
C HIS A 123 10.38 5.74 -0.92
N SER A 124 10.34 4.43 -0.76
CA SER A 124 11.11 3.65 0.20
C SER A 124 11.83 2.49 -0.50
N GLU A 125 12.73 1.79 0.20
CA GLU A 125 13.44 0.62 -0.33
C GLU A 125 12.52 -0.61 -0.48
N GLY A 126 11.55 -0.77 0.41
CA GLY A 126 10.62 -1.88 0.47
C GLY A 126 9.22 -1.55 -0.06
N GLY A 127 9.05 -0.42 -0.73
CA GLY A 127 7.76 -0.03 -1.28
C GLY A 127 7.16 -1.09 -2.20
N VAL A 128 5.90 -1.45 -1.99
CA VAL A 128 5.15 -2.39 -2.83
C VAL A 128 3.83 -1.81 -3.29
N THR A 129 3.36 -2.31 -4.41
CA THR A 129 1.99 -2.11 -4.90
C THR A 129 1.23 -3.42 -4.81
N LEU A 130 0.02 -3.37 -4.28
CA LEU A 130 -0.86 -4.53 -4.15
C LEU A 130 -1.93 -4.47 -5.25
N LEU A 131 -1.98 -5.48 -6.10
CA LEU A 131 -2.94 -5.58 -7.20
C LEU A 131 -3.98 -6.65 -6.88
N CYS A 132 -5.26 -6.25 -6.84
CA CYS A 132 -6.39 -7.17 -6.67
C CYS A 132 -7.51 -6.82 -7.65
N GLY A 133 -7.77 -7.69 -8.62
CA GLY A 133 -8.71 -7.40 -9.70
C GLY A 133 -8.30 -6.16 -10.49
N ASP A 134 -9.14 -5.13 -10.47
CA ASP A 134 -8.90 -3.82 -11.08
C ASP A 134 -8.39 -2.75 -10.09
N LEU A 135 -8.14 -3.10 -8.84
CA LEU A 135 -7.66 -2.19 -7.79
C LEU A 135 -6.14 -2.27 -7.64
N LEU A 136 -5.49 -1.11 -7.67
CA LEU A 136 -4.05 -0.93 -7.58
C LEU A 136 -3.71 -0.09 -6.34
N PHE A 137 -3.49 -0.73 -5.19
CA PHE A 137 -3.08 -0.07 -3.95
C PHE A 137 -1.59 0.19 -4.00
N CYS A 138 -1.22 1.39 -4.42
CA CYS A 138 0.17 1.69 -4.78
C CYS A 138 0.94 2.46 -3.69
N GLY A 139 0.35 2.66 -2.51
CA GLY A 139 0.98 3.44 -1.45
C GLY A 139 1.49 4.76 -1.99
N ASP A 140 2.72 5.10 -1.65
CA ASP A 140 3.36 6.35 -2.06
C ASP A 140 4.23 6.19 -3.33
N THR A 141 3.80 5.33 -4.26
CA THR A 141 4.47 5.21 -5.56
C THR A 141 3.85 6.12 -6.61
N LEU A 142 2.55 6.00 -6.85
CA LEU A 142 1.82 6.76 -7.88
C LEU A 142 0.65 7.50 -7.23
N PHE A 143 0.56 8.80 -7.46
CA PHE A 143 -0.52 9.67 -7.02
C PHE A 143 -1.28 10.28 -8.20
N ALA A 144 -2.47 10.80 -7.95
CA ALA A 144 -3.21 11.58 -8.94
C ALA A 144 -2.38 12.78 -9.41
N GLY A 145 -1.89 12.72 -10.66
CA GLY A 145 -1.03 13.75 -11.26
C GLY A 145 0.37 13.91 -10.65
N SER A 146 0.80 13.00 -9.74
CA SER A 146 2.07 13.11 -9.01
C SER A 146 2.67 11.74 -8.71
N CYS A 147 3.73 11.73 -7.90
CA CYS A 147 4.34 10.51 -7.35
C CYS A 147 4.89 10.78 -5.94
N GLY A 148 5.24 9.71 -5.22
CA GLY A 148 5.88 9.81 -3.93
C GLY A 148 7.22 10.53 -3.95
N ARG A 149 7.53 11.24 -2.87
CA ARG A 149 8.84 11.90 -2.68
C ARG A 149 9.96 10.87 -2.57
N THR A 150 11.18 11.29 -2.91
CA THR A 150 12.35 10.41 -2.95
C THR A 150 13.54 10.95 -2.15
N ASP A 151 13.33 11.98 -1.33
CA ASP A 151 14.36 12.69 -0.57
C ASP A 151 14.52 12.17 0.87
N PHE A 152 13.69 11.24 1.31
CA PHE A 152 13.84 10.56 2.59
C PHE A 152 14.87 9.42 2.51
N PRO A 153 15.43 8.99 3.65
CA PRO A 153 16.30 7.80 3.73
C PRO A 153 15.65 6.58 3.07
N GLY A 154 16.34 5.96 2.12
CA GLY A 154 15.79 4.87 1.30
C GLY A 154 15.15 5.32 -0.02
N GLY A 155 14.91 6.64 -0.20
CA GLY A 155 14.37 7.21 -1.42
C GLY A 155 15.33 7.20 -2.60
N SER A 156 14.81 7.08 -3.83
CA SER A 156 15.61 7.02 -5.05
C SER A 156 14.82 7.43 -6.29
N VAL A 157 15.24 8.52 -6.92
CA VAL A 157 14.62 8.98 -8.19
C VAL A 157 14.68 7.93 -9.28
N PRO A 158 15.82 7.26 -9.57
CA PRO A 158 15.83 6.23 -10.61
C PRO A 158 14.89 5.06 -10.31
N LYS A 159 14.79 4.63 -9.04
CA LYS A 159 13.89 3.53 -8.66
C LYS A 159 12.42 3.93 -8.78
N ILE A 160 12.03 5.14 -8.35
CA ILE A 160 10.63 5.56 -8.46
C ILE A 160 10.20 5.67 -9.92
N LEU A 161 11.05 6.17 -10.81
CA LEU A 161 10.76 6.22 -12.25
C LEU A 161 10.63 4.80 -12.84
N ALA A 162 11.49 3.86 -12.47
CA ALA A 162 11.37 2.47 -12.89
C ALA A 162 10.05 1.83 -12.38
N SER A 163 9.67 2.11 -11.14
CA SER A 163 8.41 1.65 -10.54
C SER A 163 7.20 2.26 -11.22
N LEU A 164 7.20 3.56 -11.48
CA LEU A 164 6.14 4.25 -12.23
C LEU A 164 5.98 3.66 -13.63
N ARG A 165 7.07 3.46 -14.36
CA ARG A 165 7.04 2.84 -15.67
C ARG A 165 6.39 1.46 -15.62
N ARG A 166 6.81 0.62 -14.68
CA ARG A 166 6.24 -0.70 -14.46
C ARG A 166 4.73 -0.65 -14.23
N LEU A 167 4.26 0.28 -13.40
CA LEU A 167 2.82 0.46 -13.17
C LEU A 167 2.12 0.97 -14.43
N GLY A 168 2.74 1.88 -15.18
CA GLY A 168 2.22 2.39 -16.44
C GLY A 168 2.10 1.33 -17.54
N GLU A 169 2.91 0.27 -17.51
CA GLU A 169 2.89 -0.85 -18.45
C GLU A 169 1.87 -1.96 -18.09
N LEU A 170 1.20 -1.89 -16.93
CA LEU A 170 0.16 -2.85 -16.57
C LEU A 170 -1.01 -2.78 -17.56
N GLU A 171 -1.57 -3.94 -17.89
CA GLU A 171 -2.72 -4.01 -18.79
C GLU A 171 -4.01 -3.47 -18.15
N GLY A 172 -4.85 -2.86 -18.98
CA GLY A 172 -6.17 -2.37 -18.59
C GLY A 172 -6.16 -0.98 -17.95
N ASN A 173 -7.36 -0.52 -17.63
CA ASN A 173 -7.59 0.74 -16.93
C ASN A 173 -7.86 0.47 -15.44
N LEU A 174 -6.80 0.34 -14.65
CA LEU A 174 -6.87 0.03 -13.23
C LEU A 174 -7.24 1.27 -12.42
N ARG A 175 -7.96 1.07 -11.32
CA ARG A 175 -8.23 2.12 -10.33
C ARG A 175 -7.00 2.27 -9.44
N VAL A 176 -6.37 3.44 -9.49
CA VAL A 176 -5.21 3.80 -8.68
C VAL A 176 -5.69 4.23 -7.30
N CYS A 177 -5.30 3.47 -6.29
CA CYS A 177 -5.63 3.65 -4.87
C CYS A 177 -4.33 4.05 -4.13
N PRO A 178 -3.99 5.34 -4.07
CA PRO A 178 -2.73 5.83 -3.50
C PRO A 178 -2.77 5.89 -1.98
N GLY A 179 -1.60 6.03 -1.34
CA GLY A 179 -1.48 6.28 0.10
C GLY A 179 -1.94 7.68 0.53
N HIS A 180 -1.85 8.64 -0.38
CA HIS A 180 -2.33 10.00 -0.19
C HIS A 180 -3.01 10.52 -1.45
N MET A 181 -3.71 11.66 -1.33
CA MET A 181 -4.46 12.30 -2.43
C MET A 181 -5.67 11.47 -2.90
N ASP A 182 -6.23 11.86 -4.02
CA ASP A 182 -7.44 11.26 -4.56
C ASP A 182 -7.18 9.95 -5.30
N ILE A 183 -8.19 9.09 -5.33
CA ILE A 183 -8.24 7.92 -6.22
C ILE A 183 -8.32 8.42 -7.66
N SER A 184 -7.60 7.76 -8.55
CA SER A 184 -7.60 8.07 -9.99
C SER A 184 -7.71 6.80 -10.84
N MET A 185 -7.59 6.95 -12.14
CA MET A 185 -7.57 5.85 -13.09
C MET A 185 -6.24 5.80 -13.83
N LEU A 186 -5.70 4.61 -14.03
CA LEU A 186 -4.37 4.45 -14.62
C LEU A 186 -4.26 5.04 -16.04
N GLU A 187 -5.34 5.03 -16.82
CA GLU A 187 -5.36 5.72 -18.12
C GLU A 187 -5.22 7.24 -18.00
N GLU A 188 -5.88 7.86 -17.02
CA GLU A 188 -5.74 9.30 -16.74
C GLU A 188 -4.30 9.63 -16.35
N GLU A 189 -3.69 8.78 -15.51
CA GLU A 189 -2.31 8.97 -15.11
C GLU A 189 -1.33 8.80 -16.31
N ARG A 190 -1.56 7.82 -17.17
CA ARG A 190 -0.78 7.66 -18.42
C ARG A 190 -0.86 8.88 -19.32
N LEU A 191 -2.01 9.53 -19.38
CA LEU A 191 -2.25 10.68 -20.24
C LEU A 191 -1.75 11.99 -19.64
N HIS A 192 -1.91 12.18 -18.34
CA HIS A 192 -1.79 13.50 -17.71
C HIS A 192 -0.72 13.61 -16.64
N ASN A 193 -0.33 12.48 -15.96
CA ASN A 193 0.68 12.53 -14.91
C ASN A 193 2.08 12.79 -15.49
N PRO A 194 2.73 13.90 -15.15
CA PRO A 194 4.02 14.27 -15.74
C PRO A 194 5.14 13.27 -15.39
N TYR A 195 5.13 12.70 -14.17
CA TYR A 195 6.15 11.76 -13.71
C TYR A 195 5.99 10.40 -14.38
N LEU A 196 4.77 9.89 -14.48
CA LEU A 196 4.50 8.64 -15.20
C LEU A 196 4.83 8.77 -16.68
N ARG A 197 4.48 9.89 -17.30
CA ARG A 197 4.83 10.17 -18.71
C ARG A 197 6.34 10.29 -18.91
N GLN A 198 7.07 10.89 -17.98
CA GLN A 198 8.53 10.91 -18.02
C GLN A 198 9.06 9.47 -17.95
N ALA A 199 8.63 8.70 -16.96
CA ALA A 199 9.04 7.30 -16.79
C ALA A 199 8.79 6.43 -18.02
N MET A 200 7.68 6.63 -18.72
CA MET A 200 7.31 5.88 -19.94
C MET A 200 8.14 6.28 -21.17
N ARG A 201 8.78 7.46 -21.16
CA ARG A 201 9.63 7.95 -22.28
C ARG A 201 11.10 7.58 -22.13
N GLU A 202 11.58 7.45 -20.91
CA GLU A 202 12.97 7.08 -20.63
C GLU A 202 13.19 5.63 -21.06
N THR A 203 14.02 5.44 -22.08
CA THR A 203 14.47 4.09 -22.49
C THR A 203 15.45 3.57 -21.45
N PRO A 204 15.39 2.29 -21.05
CA PRO A 204 16.31 1.70 -20.07
C PRO A 204 17.76 1.69 -20.55
#